data_0e4a3d590a4e5a0622f450bb01d443c0
#
_entry.id   0e4a3d590a4e5a0622f450bb01d443c0
#
_cell.length_a   1.000
_cell.length_b   1.000
_cell.length_c   1.000
_cell.angle_alpha   90.00
_cell.angle_beta   90.00
_cell.angle_gamma   90.00
#
_symmetry.space_group_name_H-M   'P 1'
#
loop_
_entity.id
_entity.type
_entity.pdbx_description
1 polymer ?
#
loop_
_entity_poly.entity_id
_entity_poly.type
_entity_poly.pdbx_seq_one_letter_code
_entity_poly.pdbx_strand_id
1 'polypeptide(L)'
;MMSTEDLKGGVLMPGDGSADPSGVTHMLAKGARKGGAKIYEQSPVETILTKNGRVHGVRVNGQDLECEYVVLATGMWSRQIGEKIGVSIPLYPAEHFYVITEPIEKLSPTLPVIRDFDS
;
A
#
# COMPACT_ATOMS: atom_id res chain seq x y z
N MET A 1 16.53 -20.21 13.96
CA MET A 1 15.54 -20.03 15.01
C MET A 1 15.87 -18.77 15.76
N MET A 2 14.90 -18.09 16.30
CA MET A 2 15.12 -16.84 17.03
C MET A 2 15.53 -17.14 18.49
N SER A 3 16.25 -16.22 19.13
CA SER A 3 16.45 -16.23 20.58
C SER A 3 15.12 -15.97 21.28
N THR A 4 14.91 -16.58 22.42
CA THR A 4 13.70 -16.42 23.24
C THR A 4 14.02 -16.02 24.67
N GLU A 5 15.26 -15.65 24.95
CA GLU A 5 15.74 -15.42 26.32
C GLU A 5 15.09 -14.21 26.99
N ASP A 6 14.71 -13.20 26.19
CA ASP A 6 14.10 -11.95 26.63
C ASP A 6 12.57 -11.92 26.43
N LEU A 7 12.00 -12.93 25.76
CA LEU A 7 10.57 -12.98 25.50
C LEU A 7 9.76 -13.37 26.74
N LYS A 8 8.72 -12.61 27.04
CA LYS A 8 7.74 -12.90 28.11
C LYS A 8 6.64 -13.86 27.67
N GLY A 9 6.44 -13.98 26.36
CA GLY A 9 5.43 -14.83 25.75
C GLY A 9 5.18 -14.49 24.29
N GLY A 10 4.27 -15.19 23.67
CA GLY A 10 3.87 -14.94 22.29
C GLY A 10 2.41 -15.29 22.05
N VAL A 11 1.82 -14.69 21.02
CA VAL A 11 0.46 -15.00 20.57
C VAL A 11 0.56 -15.63 19.19
N LEU A 12 0.03 -16.83 19.03
CA LEU A 12 -0.09 -17.50 17.74
C LEU A 12 -1.50 -17.27 17.17
N MET A 13 -1.56 -16.78 15.94
CA MET A 13 -2.79 -16.65 15.17
C MET A 13 -2.82 -17.71 14.05
N PRO A 14 -3.34 -18.90 14.30
CA PRO A 14 -3.26 -20.02 13.36
C PRO A 14 -4.09 -19.82 12.08
N GLY A 15 -5.02 -18.88 12.07
CA GLY A 15 -5.81 -18.51 10.90
C GLY A 15 -5.20 -17.42 10.02
N ASP A 16 -4.04 -16.92 10.41
CA ASP A 16 -3.31 -15.93 9.60
C ASP A 16 -2.52 -16.61 8.47
N GLY A 17 -2.04 -15.81 7.54
CA GLY A 17 -1.32 -16.32 6.38
C GLY A 17 -0.47 -15.26 5.70
N SER A 18 0.19 -15.67 4.64
CA SER A 18 0.97 -14.77 3.78
C SER A 18 0.39 -14.74 2.37
N ALA A 19 0.53 -13.60 1.73
CA ALA A 19 0.11 -13.42 0.35
C ALA A 19 1.24 -12.77 -0.46
N ASP A 20 1.32 -13.10 -1.74
CA ASP A 20 2.15 -12.35 -2.67
C ASP A 20 1.49 -10.98 -2.95
N PRO A 21 2.10 -9.86 -2.54
CA PRO A 21 1.50 -8.54 -2.70
C PRO A 21 1.24 -8.17 -4.16
N SER A 22 2.16 -8.54 -5.05
CA SER A 22 2.03 -8.29 -6.48
C SER A 22 0.90 -9.10 -7.09
N GLY A 23 0.82 -10.40 -6.77
CA GLY A 23 -0.24 -11.27 -7.24
C GLY A 23 -1.62 -10.80 -6.80
N VAL A 24 -1.78 -10.43 -5.54
CA VAL A 24 -3.04 -9.87 -5.01
C VAL A 24 -3.42 -8.59 -5.75
N THR A 25 -2.48 -7.67 -5.94
CA THR A 25 -2.72 -6.41 -6.64
C THR A 25 -3.17 -6.63 -8.09
N HIS A 26 -2.49 -7.52 -8.81
CA HIS A 26 -2.86 -7.87 -10.19
C HIS A 26 -4.23 -8.54 -10.26
N MET A 27 -4.54 -9.42 -9.32
CA MET A 27 -5.85 -10.08 -9.25
C MET A 27 -6.98 -9.05 -9.03
N LEU A 28 -6.80 -8.12 -8.10
CA LEU A 28 -7.75 -7.04 -7.83
C LEU A 28 -7.93 -6.13 -9.05
N ALA A 29 -6.84 -5.75 -9.71
CA ALA A 29 -6.87 -4.95 -10.93
C ALA A 29 -7.62 -5.67 -12.07
N LYS A 30 -7.39 -6.99 -12.22
CA LYS A 30 -8.13 -7.81 -13.18
C LYS A 30 -9.62 -7.85 -12.87
N GLY A 31 -9.99 -7.99 -11.59
CA GLY A 31 -11.38 -7.93 -11.13
C GLY A 31 -12.05 -6.59 -11.43
N ALA A 32 -11.35 -5.49 -11.13
CA ALA A 32 -11.83 -4.15 -11.41
C ALA A 32 -12.07 -3.91 -12.91
N ARG A 33 -11.14 -4.32 -13.77
CA ARG A 33 -11.32 -4.24 -15.24
C ARG A 33 -12.53 -5.05 -15.72
N LYS A 34 -12.76 -6.23 -15.15
CA LYS A 34 -13.97 -7.01 -15.43
C LYS A 34 -15.28 -6.28 -15.04
N GLY A 35 -15.24 -5.49 -13.97
CA GLY A 35 -16.32 -4.63 -13.53
C GLY A 35 -16.45 -3.32 -14.33
N GLY A 36 -15.65 -3.12 -15.37
CA GLY A 36 -15.69 -1.93 -16.23
C GLY A 36 -14.77 -0.80 -15.81
N ALA A 37 -13.97 -0.95 -14.76
CA ALA A 37 -12.98 0.06 -14.37
C ALA A 37 -11.87 0.19 -15.42
N LYS A 38 -11.51 1.43 -15.74
CA LYS A 38 -10.37 1.74 -16.59
C LYS A 38 -9.15 1.98 -15.71
N ILE A 39 -8.08 1.26 -15.96
CA ILE A 39 -6.81 1.38 -15.24
C ILE A 39 -5.75 1.87 -16.20
N TYR A 40 -5.21 3.03 -15.93
CA TYR A 40 -4.14 3.67 -16.68
C TYR A 40 -2.85 3.59 -15.87
N GLU A 41 -1.93 2.80 -16.34
CA GLU A 41 -0.58 2.69 -15.78
C GLU A 41 0.32 3.81 -16.30
N GLN A 42 1.42 4.09 -15.61
CA GLN A 42 2.39 5.15 -15.98
C GLN A 42 1.72 6.53 -16.21
N SER A 43 0.66 6.78 -15.48
CA SER A 43 -0.15 7.98 -15.58
C SER A 43 -0.20 8.72 -14.25
N PRO A 44 0.91 9.40 -13.86
CA PRO A 44 0.98 10.09 -12.58
C PRO A 44 -0.04 11.23 -12.52
N VAL A 45 -0.78 11.27 -11.40
CA VAL A 45 -1.67 12.40 -11.11
C VAL A 45 -0.83 13.56 -10.60
N GLU A 46 -0.83 14.66 -11.33
CA GLU A 46 -0.04 15.86 -11.00
C GLU A 46 -0.69 16.66 -9.88
N THR A 47 -2.01 16.80 -9.94
CA THR A 47 -2.81 17.49 -8.91
C THR A 47 -4.28 17.11 -9.01
N ILE A 48 -5.00 17.39 -7.92
CA ILE A 48 -6.45 17.32 -7.89
C ILE A 48 -7.00 18.72 -8.18
N LEU A 49 -7.95 18.81 -9.09
CA LEU A 49 -8.57 20.06 -9.49
C LEU A 49 -9.73 20.37 -8.54
N THR A 50 -9.70 21.57 -7.94
CA THR A 50 -10.74 22.03 -7.04
C THR A 50 -11.32 23.37 -7.52
N LYS A 51 -12.62 23.53 -7.33
CA LYS A 51 -13.34 24.78 -7.58
C LYS A 51 -14.38 25.01 -6.50
N ASN A 52 -14.37 26.16 -5.89
CA ASN A 52 -15.30 26.52 -4.79
C ASN A 52 -15.28 25.48 -3.63
N GLY A 53 -14.10 24.97 -3.28
CA GLY A 53 -13.93 23.99 -2.21
C GLY A 53 -14.40 22.57 -2.54
N ARG A 54 -14.73 22.29 -3.80
CA ARG A 54 -15.14 20.96 -4.27
C ARG A 54 -14.18 20.44 -5.31
N VAL A 55 -13.95 19.12 -5.30
CA VAL A 55 -13.24 18.41 -6.36
C VAL A 55 -14.07 18.45 -7.64
N HIS A 56 -13.43 18.64 -8.78
CA HIS A 56 -14.07 18.52 -10.07
C HIS A 56 -13.22 17.76 -11.10
N GLY A 57 -12.05 17.27 -10.71
CA GLY A 57 -11.22 16.50 -11.61
C GLY A 57 -9.82 16.27 -11.09
N VAL A 58 -8.99 15.70 -11.95
CA VAL A 58 -7.56 15.49 -11.74
C VAL A 58 -6.79 15.91 -12.99
N ARG A 59 -5.53 16.32 -12.83
CA ARG A 59 -4.60 16.56 -13.94
C ARG A 59 -3.64 15.40 -14.09
N VAL A 60 -3.56 14.86 -15.29
CA VAL A 60 -2.70 13.73 -15.66
C VAL A 60 -2.04 14.03 -16.99
N ASN A 61 -0.71 14.00 -17.06
CA ASN A 61 0.06 14.28 -18.28
C ASN A 61 -0.35 15.61 -18.97
N GLY A 62 -0.56 16.64 -18.16
CA GLY A 62 -0.97 17.98 -18.64
C GLY A 62 -2.43 18.08 -19.10
N GLN A 63 -3.22 17.01 -18.99
CA GLN A 63 -4.64 16.98 -19.37
C GLN A 63 -5.54 16.94 -18.13
N ASP A 64 -6.63 17.67 -18.17
CA ASP A 64 -7.63 17.69 -17.12
C ASP A 64 -8.70 16.63 -17.40
N LEU A 65 -8.89 15.74 -16.42
CA LEU A 65 -9.94 14.71 -16.42
C LEU A 65 -10.99 15.09 -15.39
N GLU A 66 -12.20 15.34 -15.84
CA GLU A 66 -13.32 15.70 -14.96
C GLU A 66 -13.85 14.48 -14.19
N CYS A 67 -14.13 14.68 -12.91
CA CYS A 67 -14.79 13.70 -12.06
C CYS A 67 -15.46 14.37 -10.87
N GLU A 68 -16.47 13.73 -10.29
CA GLU A 68 -17.19 14.21 -9.11
C GLU A 68 -16.49 13.84 -7.80
N TYR A 69 -15.77 12.74 -7.79
CA TYR A 69 -15.09 12.19 -6.61
C TYR A 69 -13.68 11.74 -6.95
N VAL A 70 -12.76 11.94 -6.03
CA VAL A 70 -11.39 11.42 -6.07
C VAL A 70 -11.13 10.62 -4.81
N VAL A 71 -10.65 9.40 -4.98
CA VAL A 71 -10.18 8.55 -3.87
C VAL A 71 -8.66 8.53 -3.89
N LEU A 72 -8.03 9.02 -2.82
CA LEU A 72 -6.60 8.92 -2.62
C LEU A 72 -6.25 7.55 -2.04
N ALA A 73 -5.70 6.68 -2.88
CA ALA A 73 -5.15 5.38 -2.49
C ALA A 73 -3.66 5.31 -2.86
N THR A 74 -2.95 6.41 -2.68
CA THR A 74 -1.58 6.64 -3.17
C THR A 74 -0.50 6.27 -2.14
N GLY A 75 -0.88 5.57 -1.06
CA GLY A 75 0.06 5.07 -0.06
C GLY A 75 0.95 6.19 0.50
N MET A 76 2.25 5.98 0.50
CA MET A 76 3.24 6.91 1.04
C MET A 76 3.28 8.29 0.35
N TRP A 77 2.76 8.41 -0.86
CA TRP A 77 2.70 9.68 -1.61
C TRP A 77 1.44 10.51 -1.34
N SER A 78 0.49 10.00 -0.55
CA SER A 78 -0.78 10.68 -0.26
C SER A 78 -0.60 12.05 0.37
N ARG A 79 0.37 12.19 1.28
CA ARG A 79 0.68 13.48 1.93
C ARG A 79 1.03 14.56 0.93
N GLN A 80 1.92 14.27 -0.01
CA GLN A 80 2.38 15.24 -1.02
C GLN A 80 1.26 15.69 -1.95
N ILE A 81 0.34 14.80 -2.27
CA ILE A 81 -0.83 15.13 -3.09
C ILE A 81 -1.83 15.97 -2.28
N GLY A 82 -2.05 15.61 -1.01
CA GLY A 82 -2.92 16.36 -0.11
C GLY A 82 -2.43 17.79 0.11
N GLU A 83 -1.14 17.99 0.34
CA GLU A 83 -0.52 19.32 0.53
C GLU A 83 -0.80 20.26 -0.64
N LYS A 84 -0.81 19.77 -1.87
CA LYS A 84 -1.11 20.57 -3.08
C LYS A 84 -2.52 21.17 -3.09
N ILE A 85 -3.45 20.58 -2.36
CA ILE A 85 -4.86 21.00 -2.29
C ILE A 85 -5.26 21.48 -0.89
N GLY A 86 -4.29 21.71 0.00
CA GLY A 86 -4.52 22.21 1.34
C GLY A 86 -5.10 21.17 2.32
N VAL A 87 -5.01 19.87 2.00
CA VAL A 87 -5.46 18.78 2.87
C VAL A 87 -4.27 18.19 3.62
N SER A 88 -4.31 18.23 4.95
CA SER A 88 -3.31 17.60 5.80
C SER A 88 -3.58 16.10 5.93
N ILE A 89 -2.63 15.28 5.48
CA ILE A 89 -2.68 13.82 5.63
C ILE A 89 -1.53 13.41 6.54
N PRO A 90 -1.81 12.88 7.74
CA PRO A 90 -0.77 12.58 8.75
C PRO A 90 -0.04 11.27 8.44
N LEU A 91 0.59 11.21 7.27
CA LEU A 91 1.44 10.10 6.85
C LEU A 91 2.89 10.55 6.76
N TYR A 92 3.78 9.78 7.35
CA TYR A 92 5.21 9.95 7.22
C TYR A 92 5.82 8.62 6.74
N PRO A 93 6.39 8.57 5.54
CA PRO A 93 7.03 7.36 5.05
C PRO A 93 8.32 7.11 5.83
N ALA A 94 8.50 5.88 6.28
CA ALA A 94 9.73 5.42 6.91
C ALA A 94 10.35 4.30 6.07
N GLU A 95 11.67 4.24 6.05
CA GLU A 95 12.38 3.13 5.43
C GLU A 95 12.16 1.85 6.24
N HIS A 96 11.92 0.77 5.52
CA HIS A 96 11.75 -0.55 6.10
C HIS A 96 12.71 -1.52 5.40
N PHE A 97 13.71 -1.96 6.13
CA PHE A 97 14.73 -2.84 5.60
C PHE A 97 14.27 -4.30 5.66
N TYR A 98 14.65 -5.08 4.66
CA TYR A 98 14.48 -6.52 4.68
C TYR A 98 15.68 -7.20 3.99
N VAL A 99 15.91 -8.44 4.38
CA VAL A 99 16.95 -9.29 3.79
C VAL A 99 16.29 -10.55 3.26
N ILE A 100 16.58 -10.88 2.02
CA ILE A 100 16.22 -12.18 1.45
C ILE A 100 17.41 -13.10 1.63
N THR A 101 17.23 -14.16 2.38
CA THR A 101 18.27 -15.17 2.59
C THR A 101 18.29 -16.20 1.47
N GLU A 102 19.39 -16.91 1.32
CA GLU A 102 19.38 -18.17 0.59
C GLU A 102 18.47 -19.19 1.29
N PRO A 103 18.05 -20.25 0.58
CA PRO A 103 17.27 -21.32 1.19
C PRO A 103 17.97 -21.87 2.43
N ILE A 104 17.27 -21.85 3.56
CA ILE A 104 17.78 -22.41 4.80
C ILE A 104 17.23 -23.83 4.95
N GLU A 105 18.12 -24.81 4.96
CA GLU A 105 17.75 -26.20 5.18
C GLU A 105 17.05 -26.39 6.53
N LYS A 106 16.08 -27.29 6.58
CA LYS A 106 15.32 -27.66 7.76
C LYS A 106 14.32 -26.59 8.28
N LEU A 107 14.09 -25.50 7.56
CA LEU A 107 12.96 -24.63 7.88
C LEU A 107 11.66 -25.24 7.34
N SER A 108 10.64 -25.29 8.18
CA SER A 108 9.31 -25.70 7.74
C SER A 108 8.70 -24.63 6.82
N PRO A 109 8.11 -24.99 5.67
CA PRO A 109 7.38 -24.04 4.84
C PRO A 109 6.12 -23.49 5.50
N THR A 110 5.71 -24.05 6.63
CA THR A 110 4.53 -23.63 7.40
C THR A 110 4.89 -22.79 8.63
N LEU A 111 6.13 -22.27 8.70
CA LEU A 111 6.49 -21.35 9.76
C LEU A 111 5.63 -20.08 9.69
N PRO A 112 5.09 -19.63 10.83
CA PRO A 112 4.35 -18.39 10.88
C PRO A 112 5.28 -17.19 10.64
N VAL A 113 4.71 -16.09 10.15
CA VAL A 113 5.38 -14.80 10.20
C VAL A 113 5.49 -14.35 11.64
N ILE A 114 6.71 -14.01 12.07
CA ILE A 114 6.97 -13.56 13.43
C ILE A 114 7.09 -12.03 13.41
N ARG A 115 6.45 -11.36 14.34
CA ARG A 115 6.58 -9.94 14.57
C ARG A 115 6.99 -9.70 16.02
N ASP A 116 8.13 -9.07 16.18
CA ASP A 116 8.61 -8.57 17.47
C ASP A 116 8.37 -7.05 17.51
N PHE A 117 7.78 -6.56 18.59
CA PHE A 117 7.43 -5.14 18.74
C PHE A 117 8.44 -4.38 19.60
N ASP A 118 9.39 -5.07 20.19
CA ASP A 118 10.37 -4.49 21.11
C ASP A 118 11.75 -4.28 20.48
N SER A 119 11.93 -4.67 19.22
CA SER A 119 13.18 -4.53 18.45
C SER A 119 13.04 -3.55 17.28
#